data_1b55eead25d98488f21a3ebf49af71bf
#
_entry.id   1b55eead25d98488f21a3ebf49af71bf
#
_cell.length_a   1.000
_cell.length_b   1.000
_cell.length_c   1.000
_cell.angle_alpha   90.00
_cell.angle_beta   90.00
_cell.angle_gamma   90.00
#
_symmetry.space_group_name_H-M   'P 1'
#
loop_
_entity.id
_entity.type
_entity.pdbx_description
1 polymer ?
#
loop_
_entity_poly.entity_id
_entity_poly.type
_entity_poly.pdbx_seq_one_letter_code
_entity_poly.pdbx_strand_id
1 'polypeptide(L)'
;MHNWNISEHLQEIMKKLSKKDKVLYERLLKKINEVISCEDIEHYKNLRYNMKDSKRVHIGHFVLVFQYNISTNIINFDDFDHHDNIYSK
;
A
#
# COMPACT_ATOMS: atom_id res chain seq x y z
N MET A 1 14.47 7.71 -5.44
CA MET A 1 13.50 7.46 -4.35
C MET A 1 12.35 8.44 -4.45
N HIS A 2 11.14 7.98 -4.20
CA HIS A 2 9.94 8.81 -4.30
C HIS A 2 9.61 9.43 -2.96
N ASN A 3 8.93 10.56 -2.99
CA ASN A 3 8.29 11.11 -1.79
C ASN A 3 7.04 10.29 -1.50
N TRP A 4 6.61 10.26 -0.24
CA TRP A 4 5.50 9.40 0.15
C TRP A 4 4.75 9.96 1.35
N ASN A 5 3.49 9.56 1.44
CA ASN A 5 2.61 9.86 2.58
C ASN A 5 1.85 8.60 2.96
N ILE A 6 1.49 8.48 4.21
CA ILE A 6 0.65 7.39 4.72
C ILE A 6 -0.64 8.02 5.25
N SER A 7 -1.79 7.54 4.77
CA SER A 7 -3.08 8.07 5.21
C SER A 7 -3.30 7.83 6.71
N GLU A 8 -4.15 8.65 7.32
CA GLU A 8 -4.50 8.47 8.72
C GLU A 8 -5.14 7.10 8.94
N HIS A 9 -5.98 6.66 8.01
CA HIS A 9 -6.60 5.34 8.06
C HIS A 9 -5.54 4.23 8.14
N LEU A 10 -4.53 4.29 7.27
CA LEU A 10 -3.47 3.28 7.26
C LEU A 10 -2.60 3.38 8.53
N GLN A 11 -2.33 4.59 9.00
CA GLN A 11 -1.56 4.77 10.25
C GLN A 11 -2.25 4.08 11.42
N GLU A 12 -3.58 4.17 11.51
CA GLU A 12 -4.34 3.48 12.55
C GLU A 12 -4.24 1.96 12.42
N ILE A 13 -4.32 1.46 11.20
CA ILE A 13 -4.15 0.02 10.93
C ILE A 13 -2.76 -0.42 11.37
N MET A 14 -1.73 0.32 11.00
CA MET A 14 -0.35 -0.02 11.34
C MET A 14 -0.11 0.00 12.84
N LYS A 15 -0.69 0.95 13.54
CA LYS A 15 -0.58 1.05 14.98
C LYS A 15 -1.15 -0.19 15.67
N LYS A 16 -2.33 -0.63 15.24
CA LYS A 16 -2.94 -1.84 15.78
C LYS A 16 -2.15 -3.09 15.42
N LEU A 17 -1.70 -3.17 14.17
CA LEU A 17 -0.97 -4.31 13.66
C LEU A 17 0.36 -4.50 14.38
N SER A 18 1.05 -3.42 14.71
CA SER A 18 2.34 -3.48 15.42
C SER A 18 2.23 -4.16 16.78
N LYS A 19 1.03 -4.18 17.36
CA LYS A 19 0.77 -4.82 18.64
C LYS A 19 0.22 -6.23 18.50
N LYS A 20 -0.57 -6.49 17.46
CA LYS A 20 -1.27 -7.77 17.28
C LYS A 20 -0.47 -8.79 16.49
N ASP A 21 0.23 -8.36 15.46
CA ASP A 21 0.94 -9.25 14.55
C ASP A 21 2.21 -8.56 14.06
N LYS A 22 3.23 -8.65 14.87
CA LYS A 22 4.49 -7.96 14.61
C LYS A 22 5.15 -8.46 13.33
N VAL A 23 5.05 -9.74 13.02
CA VAL A 23 5.65 -10.31 11.81
C VAL A 23 5.00 -9.70 10.56
N LEU A 24 3.67 -9.64 10.55
CA LEU A 24 2.95 -9.02 9.43
C LEU A 24 3.26 -7.52 9.33
N TYR A 25 3.35 -6.85 10.47
CA TYR A 25 3.71 -5.43 10.52
C TYR A 25 5.08 -5.19 9.89
N GLU A 26 6.06 -6.00 10.22
CA GLU A 26 7.41 -5.87 9.64
C GLU A 26 7.42 -6.15 8.14
N ARG A 27 6.62 -7.12 7.70
CA ARG A 27 6.48 -7.41 6.27
C ARG A 27 5.85 -6.23 5.53
N LEU A 28 4.87 -5.58 6.15
CA LEU A 28 4.24 -4.38 5.59
C LEU A 28 5.24 -3.25 5.46
N LEU A 29 6.03 -2.98 6.51
CA LEU A 29 7.06 -1.93 6.45
C LEU A 29 8.08 -2.20 5.36
N LYS A 30 8.49 -3.45 5.22
CA LYS A 30 9.44 -3.84 4.17
C LYS A 30 8.87 -3.59 2.79
N LYS A 31 7.60 -3.92 2.59
CA LYS A 31 6.93 -3.73 1.29
C LYS A 31 6.75 -2.24 0.98
N ILE A 32 6.38 -1.44 1.96
CA ILE A 32 6.28 0.01 1.80
C ILE A 32 7.63 0.57 1.33
N ASN A 33 8.72 0.14 1.97
CA ASN A 33 10.05 0.59 1.60
C ASN A 33 10.44 0.15 0.18
N GLU A 34 10.06 -1.06 -0.22
CA GLU A 34 10.29 -1.54 -1.58
C GLU A 34 9.58 -0.67 -2.61
N VAL A 35 8.33 -0.29 -2.33
CA VAL A 35 7.56 0.57 -3.23
C VAL A 35 8.19 1.95 -3.34
N ILE A 36 8.58 2.54 -2.21
CA ILE A 36 9.21 3.87 -2.19
C ILE A 36 10.51 3.87 -3.00
N SER A 37 11.24 2.78 -2.96
CA SER A 37 12.54 2.67 -3.63
C SER A 37 12.44 2.19 -5.08
N CYS A 38 11.27 1.79 -5.54
CA CYS A 38 11.08 1.27 -6.88
C CYS A 38 11.17 2.39 -7.91
N GLU A 39 12.00 2.22 -8.92
CA GLU A 39 12.15 3.24 -9.97
C GLU A 39 10.94 3.28 -10.90
N ASP A 40 10.31 2.12 -11.14
CA ASP A 40 9.19 2.01 -12.06
C ASP A 40 7.91 1.65 -11.31
N ILE A 41 7.32 2.66 -10.67
CA ILE A 41 6.07 2.49 -9.93
C ILE A 41 4.93 2.02 -10.84
N GLU A 42 4.98 2.41 -12.10
CA GLU A 42 3.92 2.06 -13.06
C GLU A 42 3.83 0.56 -13.33
N HIS A 43 4.86 -0.25 -13.00
CA HIS A 43 4.78 -1.69 -13.19
C HIS A 43 3.83 -2.36 -12.19
N TYR A 44 3.51 -1.71 -11.07
CA TYR A 44 2.54 -2.24 -10.12
C TYR A 44 1.15 -2.20 -10.73
N LYS A 45 0.39 -3.27 -10.53
CA LYS A 45 -0.93 -3.39 -11.14
C LYS A 45 -1.96 -2.50 -10.47
N ASN A 46 -2.88 -1.98 -11.26
CA ASN A 46 -4.02 -1.24 -10.72
C ASN A 46 -4.94 -2.19 -9.96
N LEU A 47 -5.65 -1.65 -8.97
CA LEU A 47 -6.52 -2.42 -8.11
C LEU A 47 -7.68 -3.03 -8.88
N ARG A 48 -8.34 -2.22 -9.70
CA ARG A 48 -9.43 -2.63 -10.60
C ARG A 48 -9.42 -1.70 -11.78
N TYR A 49 -10.01 -2.14 -12.90
CA TYR A 49 -10.00 -1.27 -14.05
C TYR A 49 -10.82 0.02 -13.84
N ASN A 50 -11.87 0.00 -12.99
CA ASN A 50 -12.65 1.19 -12.66
C ASN A 50 -12.04 1.98 -11.49
N MET A 51 -10.94 1.50 -10.92
CA MET A 51 -10.17 2.19 -9.88
C MET A 51 -8.71 2.30 -10.31
N LYS A 52 -8.52 2.70 -11.55
CA LYS A 52 -7.22 2.70 -12.21
C LYS A 52 -6.18 3.61 -11.57
N ASP A 53 -6.61 4.56 -10.73
CA ASP A 53 -5.68 5.44 -10.03
C ASP A 53 -5.10 4.79 -8.78
N SER A 54 -5.66 3.68 -8.35
CA SER A 54 -5.19 2.93 -7.19
C SER A 54 -4.40 1.71 -7.63
N LYS A 55 -3.22 1.53 -7.05
CA LYS A 55 -2.36 0.39 -7.31
C LYS A 55 -2.36 -0.53 -6.11
N ARG A 56 -1.95 -1.76 -6.33
CA ARG A 56 -1.93 -2.77 -5.28
C ARG A 56 -0.67 -3.60 -5.30
N VAL A 57 -0.31 -4.10 -4.13
CA VAL A 57 0.72 -5.11 -3.99
C VAL A 57 0.32 -6.07 -2.88
N HIS A 58 0.50 -7.36 -3.12
CA HIS A 58 0.12 -8.40 -2.15
C HIS A 58 1.22 -8.64 -1.13
N ILE A 59 0.79 -8.89 0.11
CA ILE A 59 1.64 -9.36 1.20
C ILE A 59 0.92 -10.54 1.82
N GLY A 60 1.22 -11.76 1.34
CA GLY A 60 0.46 -12.94 1.73
C GLY A 60 -0.98 -12.80 1.25
N HIS A 61 -1.94 -12.94 2.17
CA HIS A 61 -3.37 -12.77 1.86
C HIS A 61 -3.85 -11.34 2.01
N PHE A 62 -2.94 -10.42 2.32
CA PHE A 62 -3.26 -9.01 2.49
C PHE A 62 -2.85 -8.21 1.28
N VAL A 63 -3.43 -7.03 1.14
CA VAL A 63 -3.18 -6.15 0.00
C VAL A 63 -2.89 -4.76 0.53
N LEU A 64 -1.77 -4.20 0.09
CA LEU A 64 -1.42 -2.80 0.33
C LEU A 64 -1.90 -1.99 -0.88
N VAL A 65 -2.71 -0.98 -0.62
CA VAL A 65 -3.27 -0.10 -1.65
C VAL A 65 -2.59 1.25 -1.59
N PHE A 66 -2.14 1.74 -2.73
CA PHE A 66 -1.48 3.04 -2.81
C PHE A 66 -1.80 3.72 -4.14
N GLN A 67 -1.57 5.02 -4.18
CA GLN A 67 -1.73 5.85 -5.38
C GLN A 67 -0.41 6.52 -5.67
N TYR A 68 -0.10 6.72 -6.94
CA TYR A 68 1.10 7.40 -7.36
C TYR A 68 0.75 8.56 -8.26
N ASN A 69 1.22 9.74 -7.89
CA ASN A 69 1.06 10.94 -8.70
C ASN A 69 2.37 11.22 -9.43
N ILE A 70 2.38 11.00 -10.74
CA ILE A 70 3.56 11.19 -11.58
C ILE A 70 4.04 12.65 -11.54
N SER A 71 3.09 13.61 -11.56
CA SER A 71 3.44 15.02 -11.63
C SER A 71 4.20 15.51 -10.42
N THR A 72 3.85 15.02 -9.23
CA THR A 72 4.49 15.43 -7.98
C THR A 72 5.50 14.42 -7.48
N ASN A 73 5.55 13.24 -8.09
CA ASN A 73 6.40 12.13 -7.65
C ASN A 73 6.11 11.72 -6.20
N ILE A 74 4.82 11.70 -5.84
CA ILE A 74 4.40 11.34 -4.48
C ILE A 74 3.59 10.05 -4.51
N ILE A 75 3.93 9.12 -3.61
CA ILE A 75 3.19 7.89 -3.38
C ILE A 75 2.33 8.11 -2.13
N ASN A 76 1.03 7.86 -2.24
CA ASN A 76 0.12 7.94 -1.10
C ASN A 76 -0.34 6.53 -0.75
N PHE A 77 0.09 6.03 0.42
CA PHE A 77 -0.34 4.72 0.90
C PHE A 77 -1.68 4.88 1.61
N ASP A 78 -2.72 4.21 1.10
CA ASP A 78 -4.09 4.44 1.53
C ASP A 78 -4.64 3.40 2.50
N ASP A 79 -4.41 2.12 2.22
CA ASP A 79 -5.12 1.06 2.93
C ASP A 79 -4.29 -0.22 2.94
N PHE A 80 -4.57 -1.08 3.91
CA PHE A 80 -3.98 -2.39 4.03
C PHE A 80 -4.99 -3.30 4.72
N ASP A 81 -5.46 -4.33 4.02
CA ASP A 81 -6.47 -5.22 4.55
C ASP A 81 -6.39 -6.56 3.83
N HIS A 82 -7.10 -7.55 4.35
CA HIS A 82 -7.23 -8.84 3.69
C HIS A 82 -7.81 -8.64 2.31
N HIS A 83 -7.34 -9.43 1.33
CA HIS A 83 -7.73 -9.21 -0.06
C HIS A 83 -9.24 -9.31 -0.27
N ASP A 84 -9.95 -10.15 0.49
CA ASP A 84 -11.39 -10.25 0.37
C ASP A 84 -12.08 -8.93 0.70
N ASN A 85 -11.58 -8.22 1.71
CA ASN A 85 -12.14 -6.93 2.11
C ASN A 85 -11.83 -5.83 1.10
N ILE A 86 -10.64 -5.86 0.53
CA ILE A 86 -10.23 -4.86 -0.46
C ILE A 86 -11.05 -4.99 -1.74
N TYR A 87 -11.22 -6.21 -2.25
CA TYR A 87 -11.88 -6.43 -3.52
C TYR A 87 -13.40 -6.45 -3.44
N SER A 88 -13.98 -6.52 -2.26
CA SER A 88 -15.43 -6.49 -2.08
C SER A 88 -15.99 -5.08 -1.84
N LYS A 89 -15.14 -4.09 -1.72
CA LYS A 89 -15.56 -2.70 -1.52
C LYS A 89 -16.16 -2.07 -2.76
#